data_a1695fa9e0e4b98a050bbf587453b174
#
_entry.id   a1695fa9e0e4b98a050bbf587453b174
#
_cell.length_a   1.000
_cell.length_b   1.000
_cell.length_c   1.000
_cell.angle_alpha   90.00
_cell.angle_beta   90.00
_cell.angle_gamma   90.00
#
_symmetry.space_group_name_H-M   'P 1'
#
loop_
_entity.id
_entity.type
_entity.pdbx_description
1 polymer ?
#
loop_
_entity_poly.entity_id
_entity_poly.type
_entity_poly.pdbx_seq_one_letter_code
_entity_poly.pdbx_strand_id
1 'polypeptide(L)'
;KGDEVNIHCGVESEEPHSNMNQSNGDFISYDPMVSKGAQIWGYETPNGCFAQFTKVQAQQILKKPKHLNWQEAASYALCYFTAYRMLVTKANIQPGEVVLVLGAAGRLGVFALQICKMLGAKAVAVVSSQDKFKMCEDLGAVGVINRKDFPNLAYKKNETPEETASRFKEMKNFGKKIWEILGERKSPNVIFEHPGETTFPASVFVCEKFGRIVICAGTSGYDCSFDVRYLWMLQKQILGSHFANALECVRANELVHAGLINPVVSEVFNYDEIPKAHQLMYENKHSGK
;
A
#
# COMPACT_ATOMS: atom_id res chain seq x y z
N LYS A 1 -19.76 -10.19 -25.23
CA LYS A 1 -19.42 -11.62 -25.17
C LYS A 1 -18.10 -11.84 -25.89
N GLY A 2 -17.11 -12.44 -25.17
CA GLY A 2 -15.77 -12.64 -25.71
C GLY A 2 -14.80 -11.46 -25.48
N ASP A 3 -15.18 -10.45 -24.70
CA ASP A 3 -14.30 -9.36 -24.36
C ASP A 3 -13.27 -9.79 -23.30
N GLU A 4 -12.01 -9.39 -23.50
CA GLU A 4 -10.97 -9.57 -22.53
C GLU A 4 -11.07 -8.49 -21.44
N VAL A 5 -11.30 -8.92 -20.21
CA VAL A 5 -11.55 -7.99 -19.09
C VAL A 5 -10.66 -8.30 -17.89
N ASN A 6 -10.45 -7.29 -17.09
CA ASN A 6 -9.90 -7.37 -15.75
C ASN A 6 -10.99 -7.05 -14.75
N ILE A 7 -10.90 -7.60 -13.55
CA ILE A 7 -11.91 -7.40 -12.50
C ILE A 7 -11.23 -6.77 -11.29
N HIS A 8 -11.74 -5.62 -10.83
CA HIS A 8 -11.35 -5.08 -9.53
C HIS A 8 -12.23 -5.63 -8.41
N CYS A 9 -11.72 -5.66 -7.20
CA CYS A 9 -12.38 -6.34 -6.09
C CYS A 9 -13.31 -5.45 -5.24
N GLY A 10 -13.49 -4.17 -5.56
CA GLY A 10 -14.46 -3.33 -4.86
C GLY A 10 -15.88 -3.65 -5.30
N VAL A 11 -16.70 -4.08 -4.36
CA VAL A 11 -18.15 -4.20 -4.53
C VAL A 11 -18.76 -2.96 -3.91
N GLU A 12 -19.47 -2.18 -4.71
CA GLU A 12 -20.15 -0.96 -4.24
C GLU A 12 -21.61 -1.26 -3.91
N SER A 13 -22.15 -0.53 -2.94
CA SER A 13 -23.57 -0.68 -2.57
C SER A 13 -24.46 -0.21 -3.70
N GLU A 14 -25.52 -0.98 -4.01
CA GLU A 14 -26.58 -0.61 -4.93
C GLU A 14 -27.64 0.29 -4.26
N GLU A 15 -27.55 0.51 -2.94
CA GLU A 15 -28.52 1.38 -2.24
C GLU A 15 -28.36 2.84 -2.73
N PRO A 16 -29.46 3.51 -3.10
CA PRO A 16 -29.40 4.91 -3.46
C PRO A 16 -28.88 5.73 -2.28
N HIS A 17 -28.09 6.73 -2.56
CA HIS A 17 -27.39 7.62 -1.63
C HIS A 17 -28.32 8.46 -0.72
N SER A 18 -29.45 7.90 -0.27
CA SER A 18 -30.49 8.56 0.52
C SER A 18 -30.07 8.98 1.94
N ASN A 19 -28.87 8.61 2.37
CA ASN A 19 -28.31 9.02 3.67
C ASN A 19 -27.11 9.97 3.54
N MET A 20 -27.14 10.88 2.55
CA MET A 20 -26.39 12.12 2.70
C MET A 20 -27.02 12.88 3.87
N ASN A 21 -26.43 12.78 5.04
CA ASN A 21 -26.70 13.73 6.10
C ASN A 21 -26.33 15.11 5.56
N GLN A 22 -27.30 15.85 5.07
CA GLN A 22 -27.23 17.27 4.83
C GLN A 22 -27.12 17.99 6.18
N SER A 23 -26.05 17.76 6.91
CA SER A 23 -25.71 18.58 8.05
C SER A 23 -24.80 19.70 7.54
N ASN A 24 -25.39 20.88 7.43
CA ASN A 24 -24.71 22.18 7.33
C ASN A 24 -23.93 22.52 6.04
N GLY A 25 -24.43 22.15 4.86
CA GLY A 25 -23.93 22.73 3.60
C GLY A 25 -22.52 22.29 3.15
N ASP A 26 -21.85 21.45 3.90
CA ASP A 26 -20.57 20.86 3.51
C ASP A 26 -20.83 19.64 2.63
N PHE A 27 -20.37 19.72 1.38
CA PHE A 27 -20.26 18.55 0.50
C PHE A 27 -19.22 17.59 1.10
N ILE A 28 -19.65 16.70 2.00
CA ILE A 28 -18.83 15.55 2.36
C ILE A 28 -18.72 14.71 1.09
N SER A 29 -17.54 14.65 0.50
CA SER A 29 -17.29 13.85 -0.69
C SER A 29 -17.65 12.40 -0.34
N TYR A 30 -18.74 11.91 -0.91
CA TYR A 30 -19.19 10.52 -0.71
C TYR A 30 -18.17 9.55 -1.31
N ASP A 31 -17.66 8.66 -0.49
CA ASP A 31 -16.77 7.59 -0.90
C ASP A 31 -17.55 6.26 -0.86
N PRO A 32 -17.84 5.63 -2.02
CA PRO A 32 -18.60 4.38 -2.08
C PRO A 32 -18.02 3.26 -1.20
N MET A 33 -16.71 3.27 -0.96
CA MET A 33 -16.03 2.25 -0.14
C MET A 33 -16.29 2.34 1.36
N VAL A 34 -17.00 3.38 1.83
CA VAL A 34 -17.48 3.48 3.24
C VAL A 34 -18.99 3.32 3.35
N SER A 35 -19.68 2.98 2.26
CA SER A 35 -21.11 2.67 2.29
C SER A 35 -21.37 1.35 3.03
N LYS A 36 -22.58 1.22 3.60
CA LYS A 36 -22.99 0.02 4.38
C LYS A 36 -22.91 -1.29 3.58
N GLY A 37 -23.03 -1.24 2.26
CA GLY A 37 -22.99 -2.40 1.37
C GLY A 37 -21.64 -2.60 0.67
N ALA A 38 -20.62 -1.76 0.95
CA ALA A 38 -19.31 -1.93 0.36
C ALA A 38 -18.63 -3.19 0.89
N GLN A 39 -18.07 -3.99 -0.01
CA GLN A 39 -17.42 -5.25 0.28
C GLN A 39 -16.19 -5.47 -0.62
N ILE A 40 -15.30 -6.34 -0.19
CA ILE A 40 -14.19 -6.83 -1.02
C ILE A 40 -14.57 -8.18 -1.62
N TRP A 41 -14.72 -8.21 -2.93
CA TRP A 41 -15.04 -9.42 -3.68
C TRP A 41 -14.01 -10.53 -3.47
N GLY A 42 -14.49 -11.72 -3.18
CA GLY A 42 -13.69 -12.90 -2.89
C GLY A 42 -13.12 -12.98 -1.49
N TYR A 43 -13.29 -11.92 -0.68
CA TYR A 43 -12.91 -11.90 0.73
C TYR A 43 -14.15 -11.75 1.65
N GLU A 44 -15.01 -10.78 1.37
CA GLU A 44 -16.24 -10.51 2.14
C GLU A 44 -17.51 -11.00 1.42
N THR A 45 -17.36 -11.44 0.17
CA THR A 45 -18.46 -12.01 -0.63
C THR A 45 -18.35 -13.52 -0.73
N PRO A 46 -19.49 -14.25 -0.92
CA PRO A 46 -19.48 -15.71 -1.10
C PRO A 46 -18.89 -16.14 -2.46
N ASN A 47 -18.72 -15.23 -3.41
CA ASN A 47 -18.18 -15.49 -4.73
C ASN A 47 -16.76 -14.91 -4.85
N GLY A 48 -15.87 -15.62 -5.52
CA GLY A 48 -14.50 -15.20 -5.79
C GLY A 48 -13.98 -15.74 -7.12
N CYS A 49 -12.66 -15.66 -7.33
CA CYS A 49 -12.02 -16.04 -8.61
C CYS A 49 -11.40 -17.43 -8.63
N PHE A 50 -11.46 -18.22 -7.56
CA PHE A 50 -11.03 -19.61 -7.56
C PHE A 50 -12.10 -20.53 -8.18
N ALA A 51 -12.50 -20.23 -9.41
CA ALA A 51 -13.54 -20.92 -10.15
C ALA A 51 -13.36 -20.70 -11.67
N GLN A 52 -13.94 -21.60 -12.47
CA GLN A 52 -13.98 -21.44 -13.92
C GLN A 52 -14.89 -20.27 -14.36
N PHE A 53 -15.92 -19.99 -13.60
CA PHE A 53 -16.87 -18.90 -13.82
C PHE A 53 -17.13 -18.18 -12.51
N THR A 54 -17.33 -16.88 -12.60
CA THR A 54 -17.70 -16.05 -11.44
C THR A 54 -18.70 -14.98 -11.82
N LYS A 55 -19.37 -14.44 -10.80
CA LYS A 55 -20.34 -13.33 -10.93
C LYS A 55 -19.77 -12.09 -10.27
N VAL A 56 -19.81 -10.98 -10.98
CA VAL A 56 -19.38 -9.65 -10.51
C VAL A 56 -20.38 -8.58 -10.91
N GLN A 57 -20.33 -7.42 -10.28
CA GLN A 57 -21.08 -6.25 -10.71
C GLN A 57 -20.48 -5.67 -12.01
N ALA A 58 -21.30 -5.01 -12.83
CA ALA A 58 -20.83 -4.44 -14.10
C ALA A 58 -19.71 -3.40 -13.91
N GLN A 59 -19.79 -2.58 -12.86
CA GLN A 59 -18.78 -1.58 -12.54
C GLN A 59 -17.44 -2.15 -12.10
N GLN A 60 -17.36 -3.42 -11.73
CA GLN A 60 -16.09 -4.10 -11.44
C GLN A 60 -15.30 -4.47 -12.69
N ILE A 61 -15.90 -4.36 -13.87
CA ILE A 61 -15.30 -4.81 -15.13
C ILE A 61 -14.49 -3.67 -15.74
N LEU A 62 -13.20 -3.92 -15.95
CA LEU A 62 -12.26 -3.04 -16.63
C LEU A 62 -11.76 -3.72 -17.91
N LYS A 63 -11.40 -2.93 -18.92
CA LYS A 63 -10.72 -3.49 -20.11
C LYS A 63 -9.34 -4.01 -19.70
N LYS A 64 -9.00 -5.22 -20.13
CA LYS A 64 -7.65 -5.75 -20.00
C LYS A 64 -6.70 -4.95 -20.91
N PRO A 65 -5.54 -4.47 -20.40
CA PRO A 65 -4.51 -3.88 -21.24
C PRO A 65 -4.01 -4.87 -22.29
N LYS A 66 -4.03 -4.48 -23.57
CA LYS A 66 -3.72 -5.38 -24.70
C LYS A 66 -2.27 -5.89 -24.69
N HIS A 67 -1.35 -5.09 -24.16
CA HIS A 67 0.08 -5.43 -24.11
C HIS A 67 0.43 -6.41 -22.99
N LEU A 68 -0.47 -6.65 -22.02
CA LEU A 68 -0.25 -7.59 -20.93
C LEU A 68 -0.76 -8.99 -21.30
N ASN A 69 0.02 -10.01 -20.93
CA ASN A 69 -0.47 -11.38 -20.92
C ASN A 69 -1.49 -11.59 -19.78
N TRP A 70 -2.09 -12.80 -19.70
CA TRP A 70 -3.13 -13.09 -18.70
C TRP A 70 -2.62 -13.11 -17.27
N GLN A 71 -1.39 -13.60 -17.05
CA GLN A 71 -0.76 -13.66 -15.73
C GLN A 71 -0.47 -12.25 -15.20
N GLU A 72 0.09 -11.40 -16.04
CA GLU A 72 0.33 -10.00 -15.73
C GLU A 72 -0.98 -9.25 -15.43
N ALA A 73 -1.99 -9.42 -16.31
CA ALA A 73 -3.29 -8.78 -16.14
C ALA A 73 -3.98 -9.20 -14.84
N ALA A 74 -3.90 -10.47 -14.46
CA ALA A 74 -4.50 -10.97 -13.23
C ALA A 74 -3.78 -10.51 -11.94
N SER A 75 -2.54 -9.98 -12.04
CA SER A 75 -1.68 -9.78 -10.86
C SER A 75 -1.81 -8.41 -10.17
N TYR A 76 -2.43 -7.39 -10.78
CA TYR A 76 -2.35 -6.03 -10.26
C TYR A 76 -3.63 -5.46 -9.63
N ALA A 77 -4.82 -5.92 -10.04
CA ALA A 77 -6.10 -5.27 -9.77
C ALA A 77 -6.46 -5.01 -8.28
N LEU A 78 -5.90 -5.79 -7.34
CA LEU A 78 -6.06 -5.50 -5.91
C LEU A 78 -4.94 -4.56 -5.42
N CYS A 79 -3.70 -5.00 -5.56
CA CYS A 79 -2.57 -4.33 -4.88
C CYS A 79 -2.23 -2.98 -5.50
N TYR A 80 -2.29 -2.86 -6.82
CA TYR A 80 -2.04 -1.60 -7.49
C TYR A 80 -3.12 -0.57 -7.19
N PHE A 81 -4.40 -0.95 -7.26
CA PHE A 81 -5.48 0.01 -6.99
C PHE A 81 -5.50 0.46 -5.53
N THR A 82 -5.16 -0.44 -4.59
CA THR A 82 -4.93 -0.06 -3.19
C THR A 82 -3.79 0.96 -3.07
N ALA A 83 -2.63 0.69 -3.68
CA ALA A 83 -1.48 1.60 -3.64
C ALA A 83 -1.79 2.95 -4.30
N TYR A 84 -2.53 2.95 -5.43
CA TYR A 84 -3.00 4.16 -6.10
C TYR A 84 -3.86 5.02 -5.16
N ARG A 85 -4.88 4.43 -4.54
CA ARG A 85 -5.72 5.14 -3.58
C ARG A 85 -4.91 5.70 -2.41
N MET A 86 -4.01 4.91 -1.83
CA MET A 86 -3.17 5.34 -0.72
C MET A 86 -2.33 6.58 -1.08
N LEU A 87 -1.63 6.54 -2.20
CA LEU A 87 -0.66 7.57 -2.56
C LEU A 87 -1.28 8.74 -3.33
N VAL A 88 -2.17 8.47 -4.29
CA VAL A 88 -2.75 9.50 -5.14
C VAL A 88 -3.94 10.17 -4.46
N THR A 89 -4.92 9.40 -3.99
CA THR A 89 -6.16 9.96 -3.44
C THR A 89 -6.00 10.40 -1.98
N LYS A 90 -5.47 9.51 -1.11
CA LYS A 90 -5.44 9.77 0.33
C LYS A 90 -4.24 10.61 0.74
N ALA A 91 -3.03 10.22 0.35
CA ALA A 91 -1.82 10.98 0.68
C ALA A 91 -1.61 12.18 -0.26
N ASN A 92 -2.20 12.18 -1.46
CA ASN A 92 -2.05 13.25 -2.45
C ASN A 92 -0.57 13.66 -2.63
N ILE A 93 0.28 12.66 -2.95
CA ILE A 93 1.73 12.89 -3.07
C ILE A 93 2.05 13.88 -4.17
N GLN A 94 3.04 14.74 -3.92
CA GLN A 94 3.46 15.78 -4.84
C GLN A 94 4.87 15.51 -5.40
N PRO A 95 5.20 16.01 -6.60
CA PRO A 95 6.56 15.94 -7.13
C PRO A 95 7.57 16.50 -6.14
N GLY A 96 8.71 15.82 -5.97
CA GLY A 96 9.77 16.20 -5.04
C GLY A 96 9.56 15.81 -3.58
N GLU A 97 8.39 15.33 -3.19
CA GLU A 97 8.17 14.76 -1.85
C GLU A 97 8.96 13.45 -1.67
N VAL A 98 9.34 13.18 -0.42
CA VAL A 98 9.97 11.94 -0.02
C VAL A 98 8.91 10.99 0.53
N VAL A 99 8.85 9.78 -0.02
CA VAL A 99 7.93 8.71 0.42
C VAL A 99 8.74 7.54 0.98
N LEU A 100 8.55 7.21 2.25
CA LEU A 100 9.11 6.00 2.84
C LEU A 100 8.14 4.84 2.56
N VAL A 101 8.59 3.83 1.83
CA VAL A 101 7.76 2.69 1.44
C VAL A 101 8.14 1.48 2.28
N LEU A 102 7.32 1.12 3.27
CA LEU A 102 7.53 -0.09 4.06
C LEU A 102 7.11 -1.33 3.27
N GLY A 103 7.88 -2.41 3.36
CA GLY A 103 7.63 -3.62 2.60
C GLY A 103 7.69 -3.40 1.07
N ALA A 104 8.63 -2.58 0.62
CA ALA A 104 8.72 -2.07 -0.75
C ALA A 104 8.83 -3.16 -1.84
N ALA A 105 9.42 -4.31 -1.52
CA ALA A 105 9.53 -5.44 -2.44
C ALA A 105 8.29 -6.38 -2.42
N GLY A 106 7.31 -6.08 -1.59
CA GLY A 106 6.05 -6.82 -1.51
C GLY A 106 5.02 -6.35 -2.55
N ARG A 107 3.90 -7.05 -2.60
CA ARG A 107 2.82 -6.85 -3.58
C ARG A 107 2.28 -5.42 -3.70
N LEU A 108 2.16 -4.70 -2.59
CA LEU A 108 1.76 -3.28 -2.56
C LEU A 108 2.94 -2.36 -2.87
N GLY A 109 4.10 -2.67 -2.29
CA GLY A 109 5.28 -1.83 -2.35
C GLY A 109 5.83 -1.64 -3.76
N VAL A 110 5.84 -2.69 -4.60
CA VAL A 110 6.31 -2.60 -5.99
C VAL A 110 5.50 -1.61 -6.83
N PHE A 111 4.22 -1.45 -6.54
CA PHE A 111 3.37 -0.44 -7.18
C PHE A 111 3.56 0.94 -6.55
N ALA A 112 3.75 1.01 -5.24
CA ALA A 112 4.04 2.27 -4.57
C ALA A 112 5.33 2.93 -5.11
N LEU A 113 6.39 2.15 -5.35
CA LEU A 113 7.62 2.63 -5.97
C LEU A 113 7.39 3.22 -7.37
N GLN A 114 6.64 2.50 -8.22
CA GLN A 114 6.32 2.94 -9.57
C GLN A 114 5.43 4.21 -9.58
N ILE A 115 4.45 4.29 -8.69
CA ILE A 115 3.61 5.49 -8.53
C ILE A 115 4.47 6.69 -8.12
N CYS A 116 5.38 6.53 -7.15
CA CYS A 116 6.30 7.59 -6.75
C CYS A 116 7.17 8.06 -7.93
N LYS A 117 7.76 7.13 -8.68
CA LYS A 117 8.57 7.42 -9.87
C LYS A 117 7.76 8.20 -10.92
N MET A 118 6.55 7.72 -11.23
CA MET A 118 5.65 8.33 -12.21
C MET A 118 5.26 9.76 -11.82
N LEU A 119 5.04 10.02 -10.55
CA LEU A 119 4.64 11.34 -10.03
C LEU A 119 5.82 12.24 -9.65
N GLY A 120 7.06 11.79 -9.86
CA GLY A 120 8.24 12.59 -9.54
C GLY A 120 8.55 12.72 -8.05
N ALA A 121 8.02 11.81 -7.20
CA ALA A 121 8.36 11.71 -5.79
C ALA A 121 9.58 10.80 -5.57
N LYS A 122 10.35 11.06 -4.51
CA LYS A 122 11.54 10.29 -4.13
C LYS A 122 11.15 9.15 -3.20
N ALA A 123 11.13 7.90 -3.66
CA ALA A 123 10.81 6.75 -2.83
C ALA A 123 12.06 6.19 -2.13
N VAL A 124 12.04 6.11 -0.80
CA VAL A 124 13.01 5.34 -0.01
C VAL A 124 12.36 4.01 0.35
N ALA A 125 12.94 2.91 -0.14
CA ALA A 125 12.40 1.57 0.03
C ALA A 125 12.89 0.92 1.34
N VAL A 126 12.01 0.20 2.05
CA VAL A 126 12.39 -0.64 3.21
C VAL A 126 12.04 -2.08 2.90
N VAL A 127 13.03 -2.95 2.96
CA VAL A 127 12.91 -4.39 2.63
C VAL A 127 13.48 -5.30 3.73
N SER A 128 13.28 -6.60 3.62
CA SER A 128 13.72 -7.60 4.62
C SER A 128 15.04 -8.29 4.29
N SER A 129 15.62 -8.04 3.10
CA SER A 129 16.83 -8.70 2.64
C SER A 129 17.47 -7.97 1.46
N GLN A 130 18.77 -8.15 1.30
CA GLN A 130 19.58 -7.40 0.32
C GLN A 130 19.33 -7.83 -1.13
N ASP A 131 18.92 -9.06 -1.37
CA ASP A 131 18.55 -9.58 -2.70
C ASP A 131 17.44 -8.79 -3.37
N LYS A 132 16.64 -8.06 -2.59
CA LYS A 132 15.53 -7.23 -3.05
C LYS A 132 15.92 -5.80 -3.46
N PHE A 133 17.16 -5.38 -3.21
CA PHE A 133 17.62 -4.01 -3.44
C PHE A 133 17.49 -3.62 -4.90
N LYS A 134 18.12 -4.41 -5.78
CA LYS A 134 18.12 -4.12 -7.23
C LYS A 134 16.71 -3.97 -7.80
N MET A 135 15.79 -4.85 -7.42
CA MET A 135 14.39 -4.75 -7.87
C MET A 135 13.75 -3.42 -7.44
N CYS A 136 13.97 -2.98 -6.20
CA CYS A 136 13.42 -1.71 -5.72
C CYS A 136 14.02 -0.51 -6.46
N GLU A 137 15.32 -0.52 -6.73
CA GLU A 137 16.04 0.51 -7.49
C GLU A 137 15.54 0.58 -8.93
N ASP A 138 15.40 -0.57 -9.61
CA ASP A 138 14.87 -0.67 -10.97
C ASP A 138 13.42 -0.12 -11.06
N LEU A 139 12.62 -0.31 -9.99
CA LEU A 139 11.26 0.22 -9.87
C LEU A 139 11.21 1.71 -9.49
N GLY A 140 12.36 2.33 -9.21
CA GLY A 140 12.48 3.77 -9.00
C GLY A 140 12.73 4.24 -7.57
N ALA A 141 13.14 3.34 -6.67
CA ALA A 141 13.62 3.76 -5.35
C ALA A 141 14.92 4.56 -5.48
N VAL A 142 15.04 5.68 -4.77
CA VAL A 142 16.27 6.47 -4.70
C VAL A 142 17.31 5.87 -3.76
N GLY A 143 16.92 4.88 -2.97
CA GLY A 143 17.75 4.04 -2.14
C GLY A 143 16.93 3.06 -1.32
N VAL A 144 17.60 2.06 -0.77
CA VAL A 144 16.98 0.92 -0.11
C VAL A 144 17.58 0.71 1.27
N ILE A 145 16.75 0.41 2.25
CA ILE A 145 17.12 0.09 3.62
C ILE A 145 16.74 -1.37 3.91
N ASN A 146 17.71 -2.16 4.40
CA ASN A 146 17.39 -3.45 4.95
C ASN A 146 16.92 -3.28 6.40
N ARG A 147 15.65 -3.63 6.70
CA ARG A 147 15.12 -3.52 8.07
C ARG A 147 15.89 -4.34 9.12
N LYS A 148 16.62 -5.39 8.69
CA LYS A 148 17.42 -6.22 9.59
C LYS A 148 18.63 -5.49 10.16
N ASP A 149 19.07 -4.39 9.53
CA ASP A 149 20.14 -3.54 10.05
C ASP A 149 19.69 -2.72 11.27
N PHE A 150 18.37 -2.77 11.59
CA PHE A 150 17.73 -2.06 12.70
C PHE A 150 16.94 -3.04 13.59
N PRO A 151 17.58 -3.96 14.29
CA PRO A 151 16.93 -5.06 15.00
C PRO A 151 16.02 -4.63 16.15
N ASN A 152 16.29 -3.45 16.74
CA ASN A 152 15.50 -2.90 17.83
C ASN A 152 14.46 -1.88 17.37
N LEU A 153 14.20 -1.73 16.07
CA LEU A 153 13.24 -0.76 15.55
C LEU A 153 11.79 -1.18 15.79
N ALA A 154 11.53 -2.49 15.75
CA ALA A 154 10.19 -3.03 15.89
C ALA A 154 9.67 -2.86 17.32
N TYR A 155 8.44 -2.33 17.45
CA TYR A 155 7.74 -2.26 18.73
C TYR A 155 7.38 -3.66 19.23
N LYS A 156 7.47 -3.85 20.53
CA LYS A 156 7.01 -5.04 21.24
C LYS A 156 6.04 -4.64 22.34
N LYS A 157 5.02 -5.45 22.57
CA LYS A 157 4.14 -5.25 23.75
C LYS A 157 4.96 -5.45 25.03
N ASN A 158 4.67 -4.62 26.04
CA ASN A 158 5.30 -4.70 27.36
C ASN A 158 6.83 -4.51 27.35
N GLU A 159 7.33 -3.59 26.51
CA GLU A 159 8.74 -3.20 26.53
C GLU A 159 9.17 -2.71 27.91
N THR A 160 10.36 -3.12 28.37
CA THR A 160 11.01 -2.51 29.51
C THR A 160 11.46 -1.08 29.19
N PRO A 161 11.77 -0.24 30.21
CA PRO A 161 12.33 1.09 29.97
C PRO A 161 13.62 1.04 29.12
N GLU A 162 14.46 0.04 29.31
CA GLU A 162 15.72 -0.17 28.57
C GLU A 162 15.43 -0.53 27.08
N GLU A 163 14.45 -1.40 26.83
CA GLU A 163 14.03 -1.77 25.48
C GLU A 163 13.43 -0.55 24.76
N THR A 164 12.58 0.22 25.45
CA THR A 164 12.01 1.48 24.93
C THR A 164 13.12 2.48 24.57
N ALA A 165 14.14 2.65 25.43
CA ALA A 165 15.27 3.54 25.17
C ALA A 165 16.12 3.05 23.97
N SER A 166 16.34 1.73 23.87
CA SER A 166 17.03 1.10 22.74
C SER A 166 16.27 1.33 21.43
N ARG A 167 14.97 1.10 21.41
CA ARG A 167 14.11 1.34 20.25
C ARG A 167 14.13 2.83 19.84
N PHE A 168 14.09 3.74 20.80
CA PHE A 168 14.17 5.18 20.50
C PHE A 168 15.51 5.57 19.86
N LYS A 169 16.62 5.00 20.35
CA LYS A 169 17.94 5.17 19.73
C LYS A 169 17.95 4.64 18.29
N GLU A 170 17.33 3.47 18.08
CA GLU A 170 17.25 2.84 16.77
C GLU A 170 16.38 3.65 15.78
N MET A 171 15.26 4.21 16.23
CA MET A 171 14.44 5.11 15.41
C MET A 171 15.25 6.34 14.93
N LYS A 172 16.13 6.88 15.77
CA LYS A 172 17.05 7.97 15.38
C LYS A 172 18.07 7.52 14.34
N ASN A 173 18.63 6.32 14.48
CA ASN A 173 19.58 5.74 13.52
C ASN A 173 18.90 5.46 12.18
N PHE A 174 17.68 4.95 12.22
CA PHE A 174 16.86 4.73 11.04
C PHE A 174 16.56 6.05 10.30
N GLY A 175 16.19 7.10 11.02
CA GLY A 175 16.03 8.45 10.45
C GLY A 175 17.31 9.00 9.83
N LYS A 176 18.47 8.79 10.45
CA LYS A 176 19.79 9.19 9.88
C LYS A 176 20.09 8.41 8.60
N LYS A 177 19.74 7.13 8.52
CA LYS A 177 19.93 6.34 7.30
C LYS A 177 19.10 6.86 6.14
N ILE A 178 17.88 7.33 6.41
CA ILE A 178 17.06 8.00 5.40
C ILE A 178 17.76 9.28 4.89
N TRP A 179 18.29 10.11 5.80
CA TRP A 179 19.03 11.32 5.41
C TRP A 179 20.29 11.02 4.61
N GLU A 180 21.02 9.97 4.98
CA GLU A 180 22.21 9.51 4.23
C GLU A 180 21.84 9.14 2.79
N ILE A 181 20.76 8.38 2.59
CA ILE A 181 20.25 8.00 1.26
C ILE A 181 19.88 9.26 0.44
N LEU A 182 19.25 10.22 1.08
CA LEU A 182 18.79 11.45 0.41
C LEU A 182 19.92 12.45 0.15
N GLY A 183 21.08 12.30 0.81
CA GLY A 183 22.18 13.25 0.78
C GLY A 183 21.87 14.58 1.49
N GLU A 184 20.77 14.65 2.21
CA GLU A 184 20.32 15.84 2.94
C GLU A 184 19.54 15.46 4.20
N ARG A 185 19.52 16.36 5.19
CA ARG A 185 18.74 16.15 6.44
C ARG A 185 17.24 16.43 6.20
N LYS A 186 16.60 15.50 5.51
CA LYS A 186 15.19 15.58 5.14
C LYS A 186 14.46 14.30 5.57
N SER A 187 13.34 14.46 6.24
CA SER A 187 12.48 13.37 6.66
C SER A 187 11.39 13.07 5.61
N PRO A 188 10.82 11.85 5.60
CA PRO A 188 9.77 11.52 4.64
C PRO A 188 8.51 12.35 4.84
N ASN A 189 8.01 12.97 3.78
CA ASN A 189 6.73 13.69 3.77
C ASN A 189 5.55 12.74 3.88
N VAL A 190 5.71 11.52 3.33
CA VAL A 190 4.69 10.48 3.35
C VAL A 190 5.30 9.15 3.79
N ILE A 191 4.59 8.44 4.66
CA ILE A 191 4.88 7.05 5.01
C ILE A 191 3.81 6.17 4.40
N PHE A 192 4.22 5.27 3.51
CA PHE A 192 3.37 4.21 2.97
C PHE A 192 3.44 3.01 3.92
N GLU A 193 2.39 2.87 4.74
CA GLU A 193 2.33 1.95 5.86
C GLU A 193 1.34 0.81 5.60
N HIS A 194 1.72 -0.42 5.92
CA HIS A 194 0.80 -1.56 5.93
C HIS A 194 1.16 -2.65 6.96
N PRO A 195 2.37 -2.73 7.53
CA PRO A 195 2.65 -3.66 8.63
C PRO A 195 1.83 -3.36 9.90
N GLY A 196 1.73 -2.10 10.31
CA GLY A 196 0.95 -1.71 11.48
C GLY A 196 1.73 -1.79 12.78
N GLU A 197 1.31 -2.63 13.73
CA GLU A 197 1.76 -2.64 15.14
C GLU A 197 3.28 -2.49 15.32
N THR A 198 4.08 -3.29 14.61
CA THR A 198 5.54 -3.30 14.83
C THR A 198 6.28 -2.09 14.25
N THR A 199 5.73 -1.44 13.22
CA THR A 199 6.41 -0.35 12.49
C THR A 199 5.83 1.02 12.78
N PHE A 200 4.60 1.09 13.26
CA PHE A 200 3.86 2.34 13.40
C PHE A 200 4.55 3.38 14.30
N PRO A 201 5.17 3.02 15.46
CA PRO A 201 5.92 3.97 16.27
C PRO A 201 7.07 4.63 15.51
N ALA A 202 7.81 3.85 14.72
CA ALA A 202 8.91 4.36 13.89
C ALA A 202 8.38 5.23 12.75
N SER A 203 7.29 4.83 12.11
CA SER A 203 6.61 5.59 11.06
C SER A 203 6.18 6.98 11.56
N VAL A 204 5.55 7.04 12.74
CA VAL A 204 5.16 8.32 13.35
C VAL A 204 6.40 9.15 13.71
N PHE A 205 7.48 8.51 14.23
CA PHE A 205 8.68 9.21 14.63
C PHE A 205 9.42 9.85 13.45
N VAL A 206 9.69 9.09 12.37
CA VAL A 206 10.51 9.55 11.24
C VAL A 206 9.78 10.42 10.23
N CYS A 207 8.45 10.41 10.24
CA CYS A 207 7.64 11.25 9.36
C CYS A 207 7.94 12.74 9.57
N GLU A 208 7.98 13.52 8.49
CA GLU A 208 8.24 14.96 8.52
C GLU A 208 7.13 15.74 9.24
N LYS A 209 7.40 16.98 9.66
CA LYS A 209 6.38 17.93 10.11
C LYS A 209 5.33 18.11 9.03
N PHE A 210 4.06 18.17 9.41
CA PHE A 210 2.90 18.19 8.48
C PHE A 210 2.83 16.99 7.56
N GLY A 211 3.64 15.95 7.80
CA GLY A 211 3.67 14.73 6.98
C GLY A 211 2.45 13.85 7.19
N ARG A 212 2.29 12.87 6.31
CA ARG A 212 1.14 11.97 6.25
C ARG A 212 1.58 10.51 6.39
N ILE A 213 0.96 9.78 7.30
CA ILE A 213 1.11 8.33 7.42
C ILE A 213 -0.17 7.72 6.83
N VAL A 214 -0.08 7.07 5.67
CA VAL A 214 -1.23 6.42 5.03
C VAL A 214 -1.15 4.92 5.25
N ILE A 215 -2.21 4.33 5.82
CA ILE A 215 -2.26 2.92 6.22
C ILE A 215 -3.50 2.22 5.65
N CYS A 216 -3.31 0.98 5.14
CA CYS A 216 -4.38 0.15 4.56
C CYS A 216 -4.52 -1.25 5.18
N ALA A 217 -3.64 -1.64 6.10
CA ALA A 217 -3.61 -2.97 6.69
C ALA A 217 -2.90 -2.96 8.04
N GLY A 218 -2.84 -4.13 8.70
CA GLY A 218 -2.15 -4.35 9.95
C GLY A 218 -1.54 -5.76 9.98
N THR A 219 -0.62 -6.06 9.04
CA THR A 219 -0.08 -7.42 8.86
C THR A 219 0.76 -7.92 10.04
N SER A 220 1.26 -7.02 10.90
CA SER A 220 1.98 -7.37 12.12
C SER A 220 1.16 -7.22 13.40
N GLY A 221 -0.07 -6.76 13.29
CA GLY A 221 -1.00 -6.52 14.40
C GLY A 221 -1.79 -5.23 14.22
N TYR A 222 -2.91 -5.13 14.94
CA TYR A 222 -3.88 -4.04 14.79
C TYR A 222 -3.75 -2.97 15.89
N ASP A 223 -3.08 -3.27 17.00
CA ASP A 223 -2.95 -2.35 18.14
C ASP A 223 -1.68 -1.51 18.01
N CYS A 224 -1.80 -0.30 17.47
CA CYS A 224 -0.67 0.59 17.26
C CYS A 224 -0.43 1.50 18.48
N SER A 225 0.71 1.36 19.14
CA SER A 225 1.16 2.22 20.24
C SER A 225 2.28 3.15 19.79
N PHE A 226 2.16 4.44 20.04
CA PHE A 226 3.19 5.43 19.71
C PHE A 226 3.13 6.65 20.64
N ASP A 227 4.22 7.41 20.71
CA ASP A 227 4.27 8.65 21.45
C ASP A 227 3.51 9.76 20.69
N VAL A 228 2.33 10.11 21.20
CA VAL A 228 1.43 11.07 20.57
C VAL A 228 2.03 12.47 20.41
N ARG A 229 3.07 12.81 21.18
CA ARG A 229 3.78 14.10 21.05
C ARG A 229 4.38 14.28 19.65
N TYR A 230 4.89 13.20 19.04
CA TYR A 230 5.40 13.23 17.66
C TYR A 230 4.31 13.42 16.62
N LEU A 231 3.05 13.18 16.95
CA LEU A 231 1.92 13.43 16.07
C LEU A 231 1.43 14.88 16.18
N TRP A 232 0.93 15.27 17.40
CA TRP A 232 0.23 16.55 17.54
C TRP A 232 1.16 17.76 17.54
N MET A 233 2.35 17.69 18.19
CA MET A 233 3.30 18.81 18.18
C MET A 233 3.84 19.10 16.78
N LEU A 234 3.95 18.09 15.92
CA LEU A 234 4.46 18.20 14.57
C LEU A 234 3.35 18.23 13.50
N GLN A 235 2.09 18.30 13.93
CA GLN A 235 0.89 18.44 13.11
C GLN A 235 0.83 17.42 11.95
N LYS A 236 1.21 16.15 12.24
CA LYS A 236 1.18 15.05 11.28
C LYS A 236 -0.24 14.50 11.15
N GLN A 237 -0.50 13.80 10.07
CA GLN A 237 -1.79 13.17 9.77
C GLN A 237 -1.65 11.66 9.68
N ILE A 238 -2.65 10.94 10.19
CA ILE A 238 -2.81 9.49 10.00
C ILE A 238 -4.05 9.30 9.14
N LEU A 239 -3.86 8.68 7.97
CA LEU A 239 -4.88 8.52 6.94
C LEU A 239 -5.20 7.04 6.73
N GLY A 240 -6.43 6.64 7.01
CA GLY A 240 -6.93 5.32 6.67
C GLY A 240 -7.25 5.21 5.17
N SER A 241 -6.93 4.06 4.59
CA SER A 241 -7.23 3.73 3.19
C SER A 241 -7.73 2.30 3.10
N HIS A 242 -8.84 2.10 2.40
CA HIS A 242 -9.40 0.77 2.17
C HIS A 242 -9.70 0.57 0.68
N PHE A 243 -8.95 -0.32 0.04
CA PHE A 243 -8.97 -0.65 -1.38
C PHE A 243 -9.01 0.60 -2.29
N ALA A 244 -9.96 0.65 -3.26
CA ALA A 244 -10.21 1.76 -4.18
C ALA A 244 -11.66 1.69 -4.68
N ASN A 245 -12.30 2.84 -4.95
CA ASN A 245 -13.61 2.87 -5.58
C ASN A 245 -13.51 2.66 -7.10
N ALA A 246 -14.66 2.43 -7.76
CA ALA A 246 -14.68 2.13 -9.20
C ALA A 246 -14.03 3.22 -10.05
N LEU A 247 -14.25 4.51 -9.73
CA LEU A 247 -13.63 5.62 -10.47
C LEU A 247 -12.10 5.63 -10.35
N GLU A 248 -11.59 5.37 -9.15
CA GLU A 248 -10.14 5.25 -8.92
C GLU A 248 -9.57 4.05 -9.68
N CYS A 249 -10.28 2.90 -9.68
CA CYS A 249 -9.87 1.72 -10.44
C CYS A 249 -9.80 2.00 -11.96
N VAL A 250 -10.78 2.72 -12.51
CA VAL A 250 -10.77 3.12 -13.94
C VAL A 250 -9.55 4.01 -14.23
N ARG A 251 -9.35 5.08 -13.45
CA ARG A 251 -8.23 6.02 -13.63
C ARG A 251 -6.87 5.33 -13.49
N ALA A 252 -6.72 4.47 -12.49
CA ALA A 252 -5.52 3.70 -12.29
C ALA A 252 -5.26 2.71 -13.45
N ASN A 253 -6.31 2.05 -13.96
CA ASN A 253 -6.19 1.12 -15.08
C ASN A 253 -5.70 1.80 -16.37
N GLU A 254 -6.07 3.06 -16.61
CA GLU A 254 -5.57 3.86 -17.75
C GLU A 254 -4.04 4.05 -17.68
N LEU A 255 -3.45 4.16 -16.49
CA LEU A 255 -1.99 4.25 -16.32
C LEU A 255 -1.30 2.93 -16.69
N VAL A 256 -1.95 1.79 -16.45
CA VAL A 256 -1.47 0.49 -16.91
C VAL A 256 -1.59 0.39 -18.43
N HIS A 257 -2.71 0.83 -19.01
CA HIS A 257 -2.87 0.89 -20.48
C HIS A 257 -1.81 1.75 -21.16
N ALA A 258 -1.39 2.84 -20.52
CA ALA A 258 -0.33 3.73 -21.00
C ALA A 258 1.09 3.15 -20.79
N GLY A 259 1.25 1.99 -20.15
CA GLY A 259 2.56 1.41 -19.84
C GLY A 259 3.37 2.14 -18.76
N LEU A 260 2.73 3.04 -18.01
CA LEU A 260 3.38 3.80 -16.93
C LEU A 260 3.52 2.97 -15.64
N ILE A 261 2.65 2.00 -15.45
CA ILE A 261 2.66 1.04 -14.35
C ILE A 261 2.65 -0.36 -14.94
N ASN A 262 3.58 -1.19 -14.47
CA ASN A 262 3.75 -2.56 -14.96
C ASN A 262 3.64 -3.57 -13.82
N PRO A 263 2.92 -4.67 -14.02
CA PRO A 263 2.87 -5.76 -13.06
C PRO A 263 4.25 -6.40 -12.83
N VAL A 264 4.52 -6.80 -11.58
CA VAL A 264 5.74 -7.55 -11.20
C VAL A 264 5.31 -8.94 -10.80
N VAL A 265 5.35 -9.87 -11.76
CA VAL A 265 5.02 -11.30 -11.56
C VAL A 265 6.31 -12.04 -11.25
N SER A 266 6.37 -12.69 -10.08
CA SER A 266 7.54 -13.46 -9.65
C SER A 266 7.42 -14.96 -9.96
N GLU A 267 6.23 -15.51 -9.82
CA GLU A 267 5.97 -16.94 -10.02
C GLU A 267 4.54 -17.16 -10.50
N VAL A 268 4.34 -18.18 -11.33
CA VAL A 268 3.03 -18.59 -11.85
C VAL A 268 2.78 -20.04 -11.45
N PHE A 269 1.61 -20.29 -10.85
CA PHE A 269 1.18 -21.61 -10.38
C PHE A 269 0.03 -22.13 -11.25
N ASN A 270 -0.03 -23.44 -11.44
CA ASN A 270 -1.21 -24.07 -11.98
C ASN A 270 -2.36 -24.02 -10.97
N TYR A 271 -3.59 -24.23 -11.44
CA TYR A 271 -4.79 -24.12 -10.60
C TYR A 271 -4.79 -25.10 -9.41
N ASP A 272 -4.30 -26.29 -9.59
CA ASP A 272 -4.16 -27.34 -8.57
C ASP A 272 -3.01 -27.06 -7.57
N GLU A 273 -2.12 -26.13 -7.87
CA GLU A 273 -1.03 -25.70 -6.97
C GLU A 273 -1.42 -24.50 -6.06
N ILE A 274 -2.68 -24.06 -6.06
CA ILE A 274 -3.17 -22.96 -5.21
C ILE A 274 -2.72 -23.11 -3.73
N PRO A 275 -2.81 -24.31 -3.09
CA PRO A 275 -2.35 -24.48 -1.71
C PRO A 275 -0.86 -24.14 -1.53
N LYS A 276 0.00 -24.49 -2.50
CA LYS A 276 1.43 -24.17 -2.47
C LYS A 276 1.66 -22.67 -2.56
N ALA A 277 0.93 -21.98 -3.45
CA ALA A 277 1.01 -20.52 -3.57
C ALA A 277 0.61 -19.82 -2.26
N HIS A 278 -0.46 -20.27 -1.60
CA HIS A 278 -0.88 -19.77 -0.29
C HIS A 278 0.19 -20.01 0.78
N GLN A 279 0.83 -21.19 0.79
CA GLN A 279 1.89 -21.52 1.76
C GLN A 279 3.09 -20.59 1.60
N LEU A 280 3.56 -20.33 0.38
CA LEU A 280 4.65 -19.38 0.12
C LEU A 280 4.31 -17.96 0.58
N MET A 281 3.06 -17.54 0.43
CA MET A 281 2.58 -16.26 0.93
C MET A 281 2.56 -16.20 2.46
N TYR A 282 2.07 -17.25 3.10
CA TYR A 282 2.04 -17.36 4.56
C TYR A 282 3.45 -17.31 5.16
N GLU A 283 4.41 -17.98 4.51
CA GLU A 283 5.83 -18.01 4.92
C GLU A 283 6.59 -16.72 4.55
N ASN A 284 5.94 -15.76 3.89
CA ASN A 284 6.54 -14.50 3.41
C ASN A 284 7.78 -14.72 2.51
N LYS A 285 7.76 -15.78 1.70
CA LYS A 285 8.84 -16.18 0.79
C LYS A 285 8.65 -15.69 -0.64
N HIS A 286 7.71 -14.80 -0.89
CA HIS A 286 7.42 -14.23 -2.20
C HIS A 286 8.03 -12.83 -2.36
N SER A 287 8.25 -12.41 -3.60
CA SER A 287 8.61 -11.04 -4.00
C SER A 287 7.70 -10.62 -5.17
N GLY A 288 7.13 -9.40 -5.12
CA GLY A 288 6.13 -9.00 -6.12
C GLY A 288 4.83 -9.83 -5.99
N LYS A 289 4.35 -10.32 -7.12
CA LYS A 289 3.08 -11.08 -7.23
C LYS A 289 3.34 -12.48 -7.77
#